data_2d17d480f10e486b3e2950f2950884a9
#
_entry.id   2d17d480f10e486b3e2950f2950884a9
#
_cell.length_a   1.000
_cell.length_b   1.000
_cell.length_c   1.000
_cell.angle_alpha   90.00
_cell.angle_beta   90.00
_cell.angle_gamma   90.00
#
_symmetry.space_group_name_H-M   'P 1'
#
loop_
_entity.id
_entity.type
_entity.pdbx_description
1 polymer ?
#
loop_
_entity_poly.entity_id
_entity_poly.type
_entity_poly.pdbx_seq_one_letter_code
_entity_poly.pdbx_strand_id
1 'polypeptide(L)' 'MSSLQGSSVTRRKRISGVLGHGGRGLNILTDAGDLWVIDRDDVDPDLLGRRVTAEGTLTGLDRLKVDWIGETHS' A
#
# COMPACT_ATOMS: atom_id res chain seq x y z
N MET A 1 27.75 4.10 15.90
CA MET A 1 27.06 3.91 15.87
C MET A 1 26.14 3.84 15.26
N SER A 2 26.30 3.70 15.25
CA SER A 2 25.38 3.65 14.84
C SER A 2 24.51 3.60 14.36
N SER A 3 24.56 3.50 14.43
CA SER A 3 23.68 3.45 14.20
C SER A 3 22.84 3.21 13.65
N LEU A 4 22.84 3.06 13.76
CA LEU A 4 22.02 2.73 13.46
C LEU A 4 21.06 2.64 13.23
N GLN A 5 21.11 2.68 13.28
CA GLN A 5 20.27 2.52 13.32
C GLN A 5 19.30 2.62 13.01
N GLY A 6 19.60 2.59 13.12
CA GLY A 6 18.27 2.51 13.43
C GLY A 6 17.33 2.94 12.49
N SER A 7 17.45 3.75 12.23
CA SER A 7 16.67 4.07 11.22
C SER A 7 16.12 3.01 10.40
N SER A 8 16.76 2.06 10.28
CA SER A 8 16.33 0.98 9.51
C SER A 8 15.06 0.34 10.01
N VAL A 9 14.57 0.75 11.13
CA VAL A 9 13.32 0.22 11.61
C VAL A 9 12.13 0.66 10.81
N THR A 10 12.24 1.70 10.03
CA THR A 10 11.14 2.16 9.20
C THR A 10 11.01 1.26 7.99
N ARG A 11 9.88 0.61 7.85
CA ARG A 11 9.63 -0.27 6.71
C ARG A 11 8.71 0.41 5.71
N ARG A 12 9.23 1.46 5.13
CA ARG A 12 8.48 2.18 4.11
C ARG A 12 8.46 1.38 2.83
N LYS A 13 7.30 1.42 2.17
CA LYS A 13 7.15 0.73 0.90
C LYS A 13 6.22 1.51 0.00
N ARG A 14 6.52 1.49 -1.28
CA ARG A 14 5.66 2.03 -2.32
C ARG A 14 5.21 0.88 -3.20
N ILE A 15 3.90 0.77 -3.41
CA ILE A 15 3.35 -0.27 -4.28
C ILE A 15 2.42 0.37 -5.30
N SER A 16 2.33 -0.25 -6.46
CA SER A 16 1.41 0.18 -7.51
C SER A 16 0.66 -1.02 -8.03
N GLY A 17 -0.60 -0.82 -8.33
CA GLY A 17 -1.44 -1.87 -8.84
C GLY A 17 -2.88 -1.42 -8.90
N VAL A 18 -3.80 -2.35 -9.01
CA VAL A 18 -5.21 -2.04 -9.12
C VAL A 18 -5.84 -2.11 -7.73
N LEU A 19 -6.52 -1.03 -7.37
CA LEU A 19 -7.21 -0.94 -6.09
C LEU A 19 -8.51 -1.74 -6.16
N GLY A 20 -8.71 -2.61 -5.18
CA GLY A 20 -9.92 -3.41 -5.10
C GLY A 20 -10.45 -3.46 -3.69
N HIS A 21 -11.58 -4.11 -3.54
CA HIS A 21 -12.20 -4.31 -2.24
C HIS A 21 -12.48 -5.79 -2.06
N GLY A 22 -11.97 -6.36 -1.00
CA GLY A 22 -12.13 -7.78 -0.72
C GLY A 22 -12.70 -8.02 0.66
N GLY A 23 -12.66 -9.27 1.10
CA GLY A 23 -13.23 -9.65 2.38
C GLY A 23 -12.52 -9.03 3.57
N ARG A 24 -11.25 -8.63 3.40
CA ARG A 24 -10.48 -8.02 4.49
C ARG A 24 -10.40 -6.49 4.35
N GLY A 25 -11.14 -5.92 3.43
CA GLY A 25 -11.14 -4.48 3.17
C GLY A 25 -10.49 -4.16 1.85
N LEU A 26 -9.91 -2.97 1.76
CA LEU A 26 -9.26 -2.53 0.53
C LEU A 26 -7.96 -3.28 0.31
N ASN A 27 -7.63 -3.49 -0.96
CA ASN A 27 -6.38 -4.15 -1.32
C ASN A 27 -5.86 -3.58 -2.63
N ILE A 28 -4.58 -3.85 -2.89
CA ILE A 28 -3.95 -3.50 -4.17
C ILE A 28 -3.34 -4.77 -4.73
N LEU A 29 -3.73 -5.10 -5.97
CA LEU A 29 -3.14 -6.20 -6.70
C LEU A 29 -2.08 -5.64 -7.62
N THR A 30 -0.82 -6.00 -7.35
CA THR A 30 0.30 -5.49 -8.12
C THR A 30 0.46 -6.22 -9.43
N ASP A 31 1.28 -5.66 -10.33
CA ASP A 31 1.56 -6.29 -11.61
C ASP A 31 2.28 -7.64 -11.45
N ALA A 32 2.99 -7.81 -10.36
CA ALA A 32 3.67 -9.06 -10.07
C ALA A 32 2.73 -10.14 -9.54
N GLY A 33 1.47 -9.79 -9.30
CA GLY A 33 0.50 -10.74 -8.78
C GLY A 33 0.39 -10.79 -7.27
N ASP A 34 1.06 -9.87 -6.58
CA ASP A 34 0.99 -9.79 -5.13
C ASP A 34 -0.24 -9.00 -4.71
N LEU A 35 -0.91 -9.49 -3.68
CA LEU A 35 -2.07 -8.80 -3.13
C LEU A 35 -1.70 -8.19 -1.79
N TRP A 36 -1.83 -6.86 -1.70
CA TRP A 36 -1.53 -6.12 -0.48
C TRP A 36 -2.81 -5.62 0.16
N VAL A 37 -3.03 -5.97 1.42
CA VAL A 37 -4.16 -5.43 2.18
C VAL A 37 -3.78 -4.04 2.67
N ILE A 38 -4.66 -3.07 2.44
CA ILE A 38 -4.43 -1.70 2.85
C ILE A 38 -5.17 -1.45 4.16
N ASP A 39 -4.42 -0.99 5.16
CA ASP A 39 -5.01 -0.65 6.44
C ASP A 39 -5.50 0.79 6.40
N ARG A 40 -6.53 1.01 5.60
CA ARG A 40 -7.13 2.32 5.41
C ARG A 40 -8.44 2.14 4.66
N ASP A 41 -9.49 2.81 5.10
CA ASP A 41 -10.81 2.67 4.47
C ASP A 41 -11.41 3.99 4.02
N ASP A 42 -10.70 5.10 4.19
CA ASP A 42 -11.17 6.43 3.78
C ASP A 42 -10.67 6.82 2.40
N VAL A 43 -10.43 5.84 1.56
CA VAL A 43 -9.93 6.07 0.20
C VAL A 43 -11.11 6.48 -0.69
N ASP A 44 -10.83 7.38 -1.63
CA ASP A 44 -11.82 7.84 -2.60
C ASP A 44 -12.37 6.63 -3.37
N PRO A 45 -13.68 6.39 -3.34
CA PRO A 45 -14.25 5.24 -4.04
C PRO A 45 -14.06 5.30 -5.55
N ASP A 46 -13.79 6.47 -6.12
CA ASP A 46 -13.52 6.57 -7.55
C ASP A 46 -12.21 5.90 -7.94
N LEU A 47 -11.35 5.61 -6.97
CA LEU A 47 -10.10 4.91 -7.24
C LEU A 47 -10.28 3.40 -7.38
N LEU A 48 -11.42 2.87 -6.96
CA LEU A 48 -11.65 1.42 -7.07
C LEU A 48 -11.63 1.00 -8.53
N GLY A 49 -10.87 -0.05 -8.82
CA GLY A 49 -10.72 -0.56 -10.16
C GLY A 49 -9.67 0.17 -10.99
N ARG A 50 -9.07 1.22 -10.45
CA ARG A 50 -8.07 1.99 -11.16
C ARG A 50 -6.68 1.63 -10.69
N ARG A 51 -5.69 1.97 -11.51
CA ARG A 51 -4.30 1.82 -11.09
C ARG A 51 -3.96 2.95 -10.13
N VAL A 52 -3.43 2.56 -9.00
CA VAL A 52 -3.05 3.50 -7.94
C VAL A 52 -1.63 3.21 -7.49
N THR A 53 -1.02 4.22 -6.88
CA THR A 53 0.23 4.08 -6.16
C THR A 53 -0.05 4.42 -4.71
N ALA A 54 0.43 3.59 -3.82
CA ALA A 54 0.27 3.81 -2.39
C ALA A 54 1.62 3.74 -1.71
N GLU A 55 1.81 4.58 -0.70
CA GLU A 55 3.01 4.58 0.13
C GLU A 55 2.60 4.44 1.57
N GLY A 56 3.39 3.70 2.31
CA GLY A 56 3.12 3.53 3.71
C GLY A 56 4.15 2.67 4.38
N THR A 57 3.76 2.14 5.52
CA THR A 57 4.62 1.33 6.37
C THR A 57 4.10 -0.09 6.40
N LEU A 58 5.00 -1.05 6.23
CA LEU A 58 4.63 -2.46 6.36
C LEU A 58 4.24 -2.76 7.80
N THR A 59 3.07 -3.37 7.98
CA THR A 59 2.59 -3.75 9.30
C THR A 59 2.40 -5.25 9.42
N GLY A 60 2.70 -5.98 8.35
CA GLY A 60 2.61 -7.43 8.32
C GLY A 60 3.22 -7.94 7.04
N LEU A 61 3.05 -9.21 6.74
CA LEU A 61 3.63 -9.81 5.55
C LEU A 61 3.02 -9.25 4.27
N ASP A 62 1.72 -8.96 4.31
CA ASP A 62 0.99 -8.49 3.13
C ASP A 62 0.09 -7.31 3.47
N ARG A 63 0.41 -6.57 4.52
CA ARG A 63 -0.42 -5.46 4.99
C ARG A 63 0.38 -4.17 5.03
N LEU A 64 -0.21 -3.13 4.52
CA LEU A 64 0.41 -1.81 4.42
C LEU A 64 -0.46 -0.78 5.11
N LYS A 65 0.11 -0.07 6.07
CA LYS A 65 -0.54 1.09 6.66
C LYS A 65 -0.25 2.28 5.76
N VAL A 66 -1.23 2.68 4.97
CA VAL A 66 -1.04 3.65 3.90
C VAL A 66 -1.09 5.06 4.45
N ASP A 67 -0.06 5.84 4.14
CA ASP A 67 0.00 7.26 4.45
C ASP A 67 -0.51 8.08 3.28
N TRP A 68 -0.29 7.60 2.07
CA TRP A 68 -0.65 8.31 0.86
C TRP A 68 -1.06 7.33 -0.22
N ILE A 69 -2.12 7.67 -0.94
CA ILE A 69 -2.56 6.89 -2.08
C ILE A 69 -3.12 7.83 -3.13
N GLY A 70 -2.82 7.55 -4.38
CA GLY A 70 -3.32 8.35 -5.48
C GLY A 70 -3.36 7.55 -6.77
N GLU A 71 -4.08 8.06 -7.75
CA GLU A 71 -4.18 7.40 -9.05
C GLU A 71 -2.84 7.49 -9.76
N THR A 72 -2.43 6.38 -10.36
CA THR A 72 -1.20 6.31 -11.13
C THR A 72 -1.50 6.70 -12.56
N HIS A 73 -0.78 7.69 -13.04
CA HIS A 73 -0.87 8.08 -14.44
C HIS A 73 0.37 7.56 -15.17
N SER A 74 0.16 7.02 -16.32
CA SER A 74 1.29 6.50 -17.11
C SER A 74 1.54 7.34 -18.34
#